data_6e54297171e64fd08c2fac4bb988d25c
#
_entry.id   6e54297171e64fd08c2fac4bb988d25c
#
_cell.length_a   1.000
_cell.length_b   1.000
_cell.length_c   1.000
_cell.angle_alpha   90.00
_cell.angle_beta   90.00
_cell.angle_gamma   90.00
#
_symmetry.space_group_name_H-M   'P 1'
#
loop_
_entity.id
_entity.type
_entity.pdbx_description
1 polymer ?
#
loop_
_entity_poly.entity_id
_entity_poly.type
_entity_poly.pdbx_seq_one_letter_code
_entity_poly.pdbx_strand_id
1 'polypeptide(L)'
;MALTIAVTGPTGEIGISAVEALERDPAVERIIGMARRPFDPAARGWTKTTYRQGDILDRAAVDALVVDADVVIHLAFIIMGSRQDSARINLAGTRNVFEATVAAERPRRLVYTSSVAAYGYHADNPVPLTEDVPPRGSREHYYSEQKATCEAVLAEITGGSSLQVYVLRPCIVAGPKAPALADAMPWSQLPGVIRSATQMLPVFKPLFPDPGTPLQLVHHDDVAAAIALGVPAAAAASSTPPTTRRRTDRTRGLLTTAPS
;
A
#
# COMPACT_ATOMS: atom_id res chain seq x y z
N MET A 1 -17.98 6.34 -16.51
CA MET A 1 -17.25 5.43 -17.41
C MET A 1 -16.92 4.19 -16.59
N ALA A 2 -17.17 3.03 -17.16
CA ALA A 2 -16.81 1.75 -16.54
C ALA A 2 -15.28 1.56 -16.63
N LEU A 3 -14.64 1.24 -15.51
CA LEU A 3 -13.19 1.18 -15.40
C LEU A 3 -12.67 -0.27 -15.53
N THR A 4 -11.58 -0.42 -16.27
CA THR A 4 -10.77 -1.65 -16.26
C THR A 4 -9.54 -1.43 -15.38
N ILE A 5 -9.34 -2.32 -14.40
CA ILE A 5 -8.25 -2.22 -13.42
C ILE A 5 -7.27 -3.36 -13.62
N ALA A 6 -5.98 -3.06 -13.78
CA ALA A 6 -4.92 -4.07 -13.70
C ALA A 6 -4.36 -4.13 -12.28
N VAL A 7 -4.22 -5.34 -11.73
CA VAL A 7 -3.72 -5.54 -10.37
C VAL A 7 -2.59 -6.55 -10.37
N THR A 8 -1.39 -6.14 -9.96
CA THR A 8 -0.31 -7.09 -9.65
C THR A 8 -0.38 -7.50 -8.18
N GLY A 9 -0.21 -8.79 -7.90
CA GLY A 9 -0.29 -9.32 -6.54
C GLY A 9 -1.70 -9.41 -5.94
N PRO A 10 -2.76 -9.73 -6.73
CA PRO A 10 -4.15 -9.80 -6.24
C PRO A 10 -4.37 -10.90 -5.20
N THR A 11 -3.43 -11.85 -5.09
CA THR A 11 -3.52 -13.02 -4.19
C THR A 11 -2.76 -12.85 -2.88
N GLY A 12 -2.13 -11.67 -2.67
CA GLY A 12 -1.47 -11.31 -1.42
C GLY A 12 -2.48 -10.85 -0.36
N GLU A 13 -2.02 -10.64 0.87
CA GLU A 13 -2.87 -10.21 1.98
C GLU A 13 -3.64 -8.90 1.69
N ILE A 14 -2.93 -7.88 1.23
CA ILE A 14 -3.56 -6.62 0.80
C ILE A 14 -4.35 -6.86 -0.50
N GLY A 15 -3.81 -7.67 -1.41
CA GLY A 15 -4.38 -7.92 -2.73
C GLY A 15 -5.79 -8.50 -2.70
N ILE A 16 -6.01 -9.50 -1.84
CA ILE A 16 -7.34 -10.12 -1.67
C ILE A 16 -8.37 -9.07 -1.23
N SER A 17 -8.06 -8.30 -0.20
CA SER A 17 -8.97 -7.27 0.32
C SER A 17 -9.19 -6.15 -0.69
N ALA A 18 -8.14 -5.74 -1.42
CA ALA A 18 -8.24 -4.72 -2.45
C ALA A 18 -9.16 -5.17 -3.61
N VAL A 19 -8.96 -6.39 -4.12
CA VAL A 19 -9.83 -6.92 -5.18
C VAL A 19 -11.27 -7.07 -4.71
N GLU A 20 -11.51 -7.55 -3.50
CA GLU A 20 -12.86 -7.63 -2.93
C GLU A 20 -13.53 -6.24 -2.79
N ALA A 21 -12.77 -5.19 -2.47
CA ALA A 21 -13.29 -3.83 -2.46
C ALA A 21 -13.67 -3.35 -3.87
N LEU A 22 -12.82 -3.62 -4.86
CA LEU A 22 -13.04 -3.28 -6.26
C LEU A 22 -14.19 -4.06 -6.91
N GLU A 23 -14.38 -5.32 -6.53
CA GLU A 23 -15.53 -6.14 -6.99
C GLU A 23 -16.88 -5.51 -6.58
N ARG A 24 -16.91 -4.83 -5.42
CA ARG A 24 -18.11 -4.13 -4.92
C ARG A 24 -18.30 -2.74 -5.50
N ASP A 25 -17.27 -2.17 -6.13
CA ASP A 25 -17.33 -0.81 -6.66
C ASP A 25 -18.11 -0.80 -7.99
N PRO A 26 -19.23 -0.05 -8.08
CA PRO A 26 -20.02 0.03 -9.32
C PRO A 26 -19.29 0.74 -10.47
N ALA A 27 -18.26 1.53 -10.19
CA ALA A 27 -17.44 2.17 -11.22
C ALA A 27 -16.48 1.19 -11.90
N VAL A 28 -16.19 0.04 -11.26
CA VAL A 28 -15.30 -0.99 -11.79
C VAL A 28 -16.10 -2.02 -12.56
N GLU A 29 -15.80 -2.16 -13.85
CA GLU A 29 -16.40 -3.15 -14.74
C GLU A 29 -15.57 -4.44 -14.81
N ARG A 30 -14.25 -4.28 -14.89
CA ARG A 30 -13.33 -5.41 -15.08
C ARG A 30 -12.06 -5.24 -14.27
N ILE A 31 -11.60 -6.35 -13.70
CA ILE A 31 -10.31 -6.44 -13.00
C ILE A 31 -9.47 -7.52 -13.69
N ILE A 32 -8.21 -7.19 -13.98
CA ILE A 32 -7.24 -8.14 -14.55
C ILE A 32 -6.15 -8.32 -13.50
N GLY A 33 -6.19 -9.45 -12.79
CA GLY A 33 -5.19 -9.77 -11.76
C GLY A 33 -4.04 -10.58 -12.34
N MET A 34 -2.80 -10.32 -11.86
CA MET A 34 -1.64 -11.14 -12.20
C MET A 34 -0.80 -11.47 -10.98
N ALA A 35 -0.50 -12.74 -10.80
CA ALA A 35 0.50 -13.21 -9.84
C ALA A 35 1.12 -14.55 -10.29
N ARG A 36 2.18 -14.98 -9.59
CA ARG A 36 2.99 -16.14 -9.98
C ARG A 36 2.31 -17.50 -9.75
N ARG A 37 1.48 -17.60 -8.71
CA ARG A 37 0.82 -18.88 -8.34
C ARG A 37 -0.50 -19.00 -9.07
N PRO A 38 -0.92 -20.21 -9.44
CA PRO A 38 -2.28 -20.44 -9.94
C PRO A 38 -3.33 -19.93 -8.94
N PHE A 39 -4.39 -19.34 -9.45
CA PHE A 39 -5.48 -18.82 -8.64
C PHE A 39 -6.78 -18.81 -9.43
N ASP A 40 -7.87 -19.17 -8.77
CA ASP A 40 -9.22 -19.15 -9.35
C ASP A 40 -10.06 -18.04 -8.69
N PRO A 41 -10.38 -16.95 -9.41
CA PRO A 41 -11.25 -15.91 -8.91
C PRO A 41 -12.66 -16.40 -8.55
N ALA A 42 -13.20 -17.36 -9.30
CA ALA A 42 -14.55 -17.89 -9.06
C ALA A 42 -14.67 -18.59 -7.70
N ALA A 43 -13.60 -19.23 -7.22
CA ALA A 43 -13.56 -19.82 -5.89
C ALA A 43 -13.74 -18.81 -4.75
N ARG A 44 -13.58 -17.50 -5.03
CA ARG A 44 -13.84 -16.40 -4.10
C ARG A 44 -15.14 -15.64 -4.39
N GLY A 45 -15.92 -16.09 -5.38
CA GLY A 45 -17.11 -15.38 -5.81
C GLY A 45 -16.82 -14.06 -6.54
N TRP A 46 -15.60 -13.87 -7.06
CA TRP A 46 -15.24 -12.70 -7.85
C TRP A 46 -15.80 -12.83 -9.26
N THR A 47 -16.59 -11.88 -9.69
CA THR A 47 -17.32 -11.92 -10.96
C THR A 47 -16.76 -10.96 -12.00
N LYS A 48 -16.08 -9.89 -11.57
CA LYS A 48 -15.45 -8.91 -12.46
C LYS A 48 -13.98 -9.24 -12.75
N THR A 49 -13.40 -10.17 -11.98
CA THR A 49 -11.96 -10.46 -12.03
C THR A 49 -11.64 -11.59 -12.97
N THR A 50 -10.76 -11.32 -13.93
CA THR A 50 -10.02 -12.33 -14.68
C THR A 50 -8.61 -12.44 -14.12
N TYR A 51 -8.05 -13.65 -14.15
CA TYR A 51 -6.73 -13.90 -13.61
C TYR A 51 -5.76 -14.42 -14.67
N ARG A 52 -4.55 -13.91 -14.67
CA ARG A 52 -3.43 -14.36 -15.49
C ARG A 52 -2.30 -14.81 -14.60
N GLN A 53 -1.84 -16.04 -14.76
CA GLN A 53 -0.60 -16.45 -14.11
C GLN A 53 0.58 -15.81 -14.84
N GLY A 54 1.45 -15.08 -14.10
CA GLY A 54 2.59 -14.38 -14.67
C GLY A 54 3.50 -13.83 -13.61
N ASP A 55 4.70 -13.43 -14.02
CA ASP A 55 5.71 -12.82 -13.16
C ASP A 55 5.95 -11.36 -13.59
N ILE A 56 6.06 -10.45 -12.63
CA ILE A 56 6.41 -9.04 -12.89
C ILE A 56 7.83 -8.87 -13.46
N LEU A 57 8.67 -9.89 -13.37
CA LEU A 57 9.98 -9.93 -14.05
C LEU A 57 9.86 -10.15 -15.56
N ASP A 58 8.75 -10.72 -16.02
CA ASP A 58 8.45 -10.86 -17.44
C ASP A 58 7.80 -9.58 -17.96
N ARG A 59 8.58 -8.76 -18.65
CA ARG A 59 8.12 -7.48 -19.20
C ARG A 59 6.97 -7.66 -20.18
N ALA A 60 6.97 -8.68 -21.01
CA ALA A 60 5.90 -8.91 -21.97
C ALA A 60 4.57 -9.27 -21.28
N ALA A 61 4.64 -10.06 -20.18
CA ALA A 61 3.46 -10.35 -19.36
C ALA A 61 2.91 -9.10 -18.68
N VAL A 62 3.79 -8.19 -18.24
CA VAL A 62 3.38 -6.90 -17.63
C VAL A 62 2.78 -5.97 -18.68
N ASP A 63 3.40 -5.83 -19.85
CA ASP A 63 2.85 -5.02 -20.95
C ASP A 63 1.45 -5.49 -21.34
N ALA A 64 1.25 -6.82 -21.49
CA ALA A 64 -0.06 -7.41 -21.78
C ALA A 64 -1.08 -7.21 -20.64
N LEU A 65 -0.61 -7.06 -19.38
CA LEU A 65 -1.48 -6.79 -18.24
C LEU A 65 -2.05 -5.38 -18.28
N VAL A 66 -1.20 -4.38 -18.56
CA VAL A 66 -1.53 -2.96 -18.39
C VAL A 66 -2.14 -2.30 -19.62
N VAL A 67 -1.96 -2.87 -20.81
CA VAL A 67 -2.32 -2.23 -22.09
C VAL A 67 -3.79 -1.82 -22.18
N ASP A 68 -4.70 -2.61 -21.59
CA ASP A 68 -6.14 -2.37 -21.61
C ASP A 68 -6.68 -1.72 -20.34
N ALA A 69 -5.82 -1.41 -19.37
CA ALA A 69 -6.23 -0.89 -18.07
C ALA A 69 -6.37 0.64 -18.07
N ASP A 70 -7.39 1.14 -17.39
CA ASP A 70 -7.56 2.56 -17.09
C ASP A 70 -6.75 2.96 -15.83
N VAL A 71 -6.62 1.99 -14.91
CA VAL A 71 -5.87 2.15 -13.65
C VAL A 71 -5.01 0.92 -13.42
N VAL A 72 -3.77 1.13 -13.00
CA VAL A 72 -2.85 0.06 -12.57
C VAL A 72 -2.66 0.12 -11.07
N ILE A 73 -2.84 -1.01 -10.39
CA ILE A 73 -2.60 -1.14 -8.94
C ILE A 73 -1.45 -2.12 -8.76
N HIS A 74 -0.34 -1.62 -8.19
CA HIS A 74 0.85 -2.43 -7.98
C HIS A 74 1.00 -2.80 -6.50
N LEU A 75 0.68 -4.08 -6.19
CA LEU A 75 0.76 -4.66 -4.84
C LEU A 75 1.80 -5.79 -4.75
N ALA A 76 2.29 -6.29 -5.89
CA ALA A 76 3.25 -7.39 -5.90
C ALA A 76 4.58 -6.95 -5.27
N PHE A 77 4.90 -7.54 -4.12
CA PHE A 77 6.14 -7.30 -3.40
C PHE A 77 6.46 -8.51 -2.51
N ILE A 78 7.73 -8.89 -2.41
CA ILE A 78 8.17 -9.98 -1.54
C ILE A 78 8.79 -9.39 -0.28
N ILE A 79 8.22 -9.74 0.88
CA ILE A 79 8.71 -9.30 2.19
C ILE A 79 9.71 -10.32 2.75
N MET A 80 9.49 -11.62 2.48
CA MET A 80 10.30 -12.73 2.98
C MET A 80 11.22 -13.26 1.88
N GLY A 81 12.41 -13.72 2.25
CA GLY A 81 13.40 -14.28 1.34
C GLY A 81 14.80 -13.71 1.58
N SER A 82 15.77 -14.10 0.77
CA SER A 82 17.10 -13.51 0.82
C SER A 82 17.07 -12.05 0.31
N ARG A 83 18.00 -11.23 0.79
CA ARG A 83 18.15 -9.84 0.30
C ARG A 83 18.31 -9.79 -1.22
N GLN A 84 19.08 -10.73 -1.78
CA GLN A 84 19.38 -10.75 -3.22
C GLN A 84 18.15 -11.16 -4.04
N ASP A 85 17.45 -12.24 -3.65
CA ASP A 85 16.26 -12.71 -4.39
C ASP A 85 15.11 -11.70 -4.31
N SER A 86 14.89 -11.13 -3.12
CA SER A 86 13.87 -10.10 -2.94
C SER A 86 14.20 -8.82 -3.73
N ALA A 87 15.48 -8.39 -3.75
CA ALA A 87 15.88 -7.22 -4.51
C ALA A 87 15.62 -7.39 -6.01
N ARG A 88 15.98 -8.55 -6.58
CA ARG A 88 15.72 -8.83 -8.01
C ARG A 88 14.24 -8.68 -8.34
N ILE A 89 13.36 -9.32 -7.56
CA ILE A 89 11.91 -9.30 -7.83
C ILE A 89 11.33 -7.92 -7.53
N ASN A 90 11.66 -7.36 -6.37
CA ASN A 90 11.07 -6.12 -5.92
C ASN A 90 11.53 -4.91 -6.73
N LEU A 91 12.81 -4.81 -7.07
CA LEU A 91 13.33 -3.65 -7.80
C LEU A 91 13.11 -3.78 -9.31
N ALA A 92 13.58 -4.87 -9.93
CA ALA A 92 13.44 -5.04 -11.37
C ALA A 92 11.97 -5.28 -11.78
N GLY A 93 11.22 -6.10 -11.03
CA GLY A 93 9.82 -6.34 -11.31
C GLY A 93 8.95 -5.09 -11.12
N THR A 94 9.18 -4.31 -10.08
CA THR A 94 8.48 -3.04 -9.85
C THR A 94 8.82 -2.02 -10.95
N ARG A 95 10.09 -1.91 -11.36
CA ARG A 95 10.49 -1.08 -12.50
C ARG A 95 9.75 -1.47 -13.77
N ASN A 96 9.66 -2.75 -14.09
CA ASN A 96 8.89 -3.23 -15.24
C ASN A 96 7.44 -2.76 -15.21
N VAL A 97 6.78 -2.83 -14.03
CA VAL A 97 5.38 -2.39 -13.90
C VAL A 97 5.25 -0.89 -14.12
N PHE A 98 6.14 -0.09 -13.55
CA PHE A 98 6.09 1.37 -13.70
C PHE A 98 6.36 1.79 -15.15
N GLU A 99 7.40 1.25 -15.78
CA GLU A 99 7.75 1.54 -17.18
C GLU A 99 6.65 1.10 -18.14
N ALA A 100 6.09 -0.10 -17.95
CA ALA A 100 4.98 -0.58 -18.77
C ALA A 100 3.74 0.32 -18.63
N THR A 101 3.44 0.76 -17.40
CA THR A 101 2.29 1.63 -17.14
C THR A 101 2.45 3.01 -17.80
N VAL A 102 3.65 3.60 -17.77
CA VAL A 102 3.93 4.89 -18.43
C VAL A 102 3.97 4.75 -19.94
N ALA A 103 4.49 3.61 -20.45
CA ALA A 103 4.57 3.35 -21.89
C ALA A 103 3.21 3.05 -22.52
N ALA A 104 2.26 2.53 -21.74
CA ALA A 104 0.90 2.25 -22.22
C ALA A 104 0.11 3.56 -22.33
N GLU A 105 -0.61 3.74 -23.45
CA GLU A 105 -1.36 4.98 -23.71
C GLU A 105 -2.64 5.10 -22.88
N ARG A 106 -3.21 3.97 -22.45
CA ARG A 106 -4.51 3.91 -21.79
C ARG A 106 -4.50 4.22 -20.31
N PRO A 107 -3.55 3.73 -19.47
CA PRO A 107 -3.56 4.01 -18.04
C PRO A 107 -3.49 5.51 -17.75
N ARG A 108 -4.40 5.98 -16.90
CA ARG A 108 -4.41 7.37 -16.40
C ARG A 108 -3.94 7.45 -14.95
N ARG A 109 -3.86 6.31 -14.29
CA ARG A 109 -3.55 6.23 -12.87
C ARG A 109 -2.71 5.02 -12.51
N LEU A 110 -1.81 5.25 -11.55
CA LEU A 110 -1.04 4.22 -10.89
C LEU A 110 -1.22 4.35 -9.38
N VAL A 111 -1.70 3.29 -8.74
CA VAL A 111 -1.75 3.17 -7.28
C VAL A 111 -0.64 2.21 -6.88
N TYR A 112 0.33 2.70 -6.13
CA TYR A 112 1.45 1.91 -5.64
C TYR A 112 1.39 1.77 -4.11
N THR A 113 1.46 0.54 -3.61
CA THR A 113 1.55 0.27 -2.18
C THR A 113 3.02 0.16 -1.76
N SER A 114 3.50 1.24 -1.17
CA SER A 114 4.79 1.32 -0.49
C SER A 114 4.67 0.86 0.96
N SER A 115 5.34 1.51 1.90
CA SER A 115 5.27 1.24 3.34
C SER A 115 5.81 2.44 4.11
N VAL A 116 5.38 2.65 5.35
CA VAL A 116 6.05 3.59 6.27
C VAL A 116 7.54 3.25 6.47
N ALA A 117 7.93 2.00 6.24
CA ALA A 117 9.35 1.60 6.26
C ALA A 117 10.19 2.34 5.21
N ALA A 118 9.59 2.90 4.15
CA ALA A 118 10.32 3.71 3.16
C ALA A 118 10.96 4.97 3.75
N TYR A 119 10.39 5.53 4.83
CA TYR A 119 11.00 6.66 5.54
C TYR A 119 12.36 6.30 6.14
N GLY A 120 12.59 5.03 6.45
CA GLY A 120 13.77 4.55 7.16
C GLY A 120 13.66 4.73 8.68
N TYR A 121 14.58 4.07 9.39
CA TYR A 121 14.63 4.05 10.86
C TYR A 121 15.75 4.99 11.34
N HIS A 122 15.54 6.30 11.18
CA HIS A 122 16.51 7.33 11.50
C HIS A 122 16.11 8.07 12.77
N ALA A 123 17.10 8.32 13.65
CA ALA A 123 16.86 9.04 14.92
C ALA A 123 16.42 10.49 14.72
N ASP A 124 16.71 11.08 13.56
CA ASP A 124 16.34 12.44 13.18
C ASP A 124 14.99 12.51 12.42
N ASN A 125 14.28 11.41 12.30
CA ASN A 125 12.93 11.43 11.74
C ASN A 125 12.00 12.24 12.67
N PRO A 126 11.16 13.14 12.13
CA PRO A 126 10.19 13.87 12.93
C PRO A 126 9.12 12.95 13.51
N VAL A 127 8.53 13.38 14.64
CA VAL A 127 7.37 12.71 15.25
C VAL A 127 6.25 13.75 15.38
N PRO A 128 5.11 13.55 14.72
CA PRO A 128 4.77 12.43 13.84
C PRO A 128 5.48 12.49 12.48
N LEU A 129 5.61 11.34 11.80
CA LEU A 129 5.96 11.27 10.38
C LEU A 129 4.79 11.79 9.54
N THR A 130 5.09 12.66 8.59
CA THR A 130 4.13 13.19 7.61
C THR A 130 4.59 12.84 6.19
N GLU A 131 3.74 13.06 5.19
CA GLU A 131 4.04 12.77 3.79
C GLU A 131 5.16 13.65 3.21
N ASP A 132 5.45 14.79 3.85
CA ASP A 132 6.53 15.69 3.45
C ASP A 132 7.93 15.14 3.79
N VAL A 133 7.99 14.13 4.67
CA VAL A 133 9.26 13.48 5.02
C VAL A 133 9.73 12.62 3.83
N PRO A 134 10.93 12.84 3.29
CA PRO A 134 11.42 12.07 2.16
C PRO A 134 11.68 10.60 2.53
N PRO A 135 11.38 9.65 1.64
CA PRO A 135 11.70 8.24 1.85
C PRO A 135 13.21 8.02 1.67
N ARG A 136 13.94 7.85 2.79
CA ARG A 136 15.39 7.66 2.81
C ARG A 136 15.81 6.19 2.86
N GLY A 137 14.92 5.31 3.34
CA GLY A 137 15.22 3.92 3.64
C GLY A 137 16.30 3.75 4.71
N SER A 138 16.56 2.51 5.09
CA SER A 138 17.67 2.15 5.99
C SER A 138 18.43 0.98 5.40
N ARG A 139 19.74 1.11 5.21
CA ARG A 139 20.60 0.09 4.58
C ARG A 139 20.67 -1.21 5.38
N GLU A 140 20.55 -1.12 6.70
CA GLU A 140 20.53 -2.25 7.62
C GLU A 140 19.27 -3.10 7.47
N HIS A 141 18.19 -2.49 6.94
CA HIS A 141 16.89 -3.11 6.75
C HIS A 141 16.54 -3.16 5.25
N TYR A 142 16.90 -4.25 4.58
CA TYR A 142 16.73 -4.39 3.13
C TYR A 142 15.30 -4.08 2.62
N TYR A 143 14.28 -4.40 3.39
CA TYR A 143 12.89 -4.08 3.05
C TYR A 143 12.66 -2.58 2.98
N SER A 144 13.16 -1.84 3.99
CA SER A 144 13.11 -0.38 4.06
C SER A 144 13.85 0.26 2.88
N GLU A 145 15.08 -0.19 2.62
CA GLU A 145 15.92 0.27 1.50
C GLU A 145 15.23 0.03 0.16
N GLN A 146 14.67 -1.17 -0.05
CA GLN A 146 13.99 -1.51 -1.31
C GLN A 146 12.72 -0.67 -1.52
N LYS A 147 11.91 -0.41 -0.47
CA LYS A 147 10.72 0.43 -0.58
C LYS A 147 11.08 1.88 -0.96
N ALA A 148 12.10 2.46 -0.32
CA ALA A 148 12.58 3.79 -0.67
C ALA A 148 13.15 3.84 -2.11
N THR A 149 13.90 2.81 -2.52
CA THR A 149 14.41 2.70 -3.89
C THR A 149 13.28 2.60 -4.91
N CYS A 150 12.23 1.82 -4.63
CA CYS A 150 11.06 1.73 -5.53
C CYS A 150 10.35 3.08 -5.68
N GLU A 151 10.24 3.88 -4.61
CA GLU A 151 9.64 5.21 -4.69
C GLU A 151 10.52 6.19 -5.49
N ALA A 152 11.84 6.12 -5.35
CA ALA A 152 12.76 6.90 -6.15
C ALA A 152 12.66 6.54 -7.65
N VAL A 153 12.60 5.23 -7.97
CA VAL A 153 12.38 4.73 -9.34
C VAL A 153 11.03 5.17 -9.89
N LEU A 154 9.98 5.16 -9.05
CA LEU A 154 8.66 5.65 -9.45
C LEU A 154 8.71 7.13 -9.84
N ALA A 155 9.32 7.97 -9.00
CA ALA A 155 9.47 9.40 -9.28
C ALA A 155 10.29 9.67 -10.56
N GLU A 156 11.37 8.91 -10.78
CA GLU A 156 12.19 8.97 -12.00
C GLU A 156 11.37 8.67 -13.26
N ILE A 157 10.62 7.54 -13.25
CA ILE A 157 9.90 7.05 -14.42
C ILE A 157 8.66 7.90 -14.72
N THR A 158 7.96 8.36 -13.69
CA THR A 158 6.72 9.12 -13.85
C THR A 158 6.95 10.63 -13.99
N GLY A 159 8.18 11.10 -13.76
CA GLY A 159 8.55 12.50 -13.92
C GLY A 159 8.32 12.96 -15.35
N GLY A 160 7.42 13.95 -15.54
CA GLY A 160 7.04 14.46 -16.85
C GLY A 160 5.93 13.69 -17.58
N SER A 161 5.43 12.57 -17.02
CA SER A 161 4.25 11.87 -17.55
C SER A 161 2.95 12.54 -17.07
N SER A 162 1.85 12.32 -17.81
CA SER A 162 0.50 12.73 -17.39
C SER A 162 -0.17 11.77 -16.42
N LEU A 163 0.53 10.71 -16.02
CA LEU A 163 0.03 9.67 -15.15
C LEU A 163 -0.21 10.19 -13.73
N GLN A 164 -1.40 10.03 -13.19
CA GLN A 164 -1.69 10.35 -11.80
C GLN A 164 -1.17 9.21 -10.92
N VAL A 165 -0.28 9.54 -9.98
CA VAL A 165 0.35 8.55 -9.10
C VAL A 165 -0.13 8.73 -7.67
N TYR A 166 -0.59 7.62 -7.06
CA TYR A 166 -0.95 7.54 -5.66
C TYR A 166 -0.03 6.54 -4.97
N VAL A 167 0.75 7.02 -4.01
CA VAL A 167 1.63 6.19 -3.19
C VAL A 167 1.01 6.04 -1.81
N LEU A 168 0.68 4.80 -1.43
CA LEU A 168 0.21 4.47 -0.11
C LEU A 168 1.35 3.90 0.72
N ARG A 169 1.56 4.43 1.92
CA ARG A 169 2.59 3.96 2.87
C ARG A 169 1.92 3.38 4.12
N PRO A 170 1.29 2.20 4.04
CA PRO A 170 0.68 1.60 5.22
C PRO A 170 1.74 1.24 6.26
N CYS A 171 1.36 1.32 7.52
CA CYS A 171 2.08 0.70 8.62
C CYS A 171 1.86 -0.82 8.61
N ILE A 172 2.06 -1.51 9.72
CA ILE A 172 1.88 -2.97 9.78
C ILE A 172 0.42 -3.32 9.51
N VAL A 173 0.19 -4.04 8.42
CA VAL A 173 -1.15 -4.48 8.03
C VAL A 173 -1.53 -5.71 8.84
N ALA A 174 -2.71 -5.69 9.45
CA ALA A 174 -3.21 -6.77 10.29
C ALA A 174 -4.69 -7.06 10.01
N GLY A 175 -5.15 -8.23 10.46
CA GLY A 175 -6.54 -8.64 10.38
C GLY A 175 -6.70 -10.06 9.83
N PRO A 176 -7.93 -10.57 9.74
CA PRO A 176 -8.19 -11.99 9.39
C PRO A 176 -7.64 -12.42 8.02
N LYS A 177 -7.50 -11.49 7.08
CA LYS A 177 -6.95 -11.77 5.73
C LYS A 177 -5.48 -11.37 5.59
N ALA A 178 -4.86 -10.87 6.67
CA ALA A 178 -3.45 -10.53 6.76
C ALA A 178 -2.79 -11.28 7.95
N PRO A 179 -2.67 -12.62 7.85
CA PRO A 179 -2.19 -13.46 8.94
C PRO A 179 -0.67 -13.37 9.17
N ALA A 180 0.12 -12.80 8.24
CA ALA A 180 1.59 -12.81 8.31
C ALA A 180 2.12 -12.28 9.65
N LEU A 181 1.50 -11.23 10.21
CA LEU A 181 1.86 -10.72 11.53
C LEU A 181 1.61 -11.77 12.61
N ALA A 182 0.44 -12.40 12.61
CA ALA A 182 0.06 -13.41 13.59
C ALA A 182 0.94 -14.67 13.48
N ASP A 183 1.25 -15.07 12.22
CA ASP A 183 2.09 -16.22 11.93
C ASP A 183 3.57 -15.99 12.30
N ALA A 184 4.04 -14.75 12.27
CA ALA A 184 5.38 -14.36 12.69
C ALA A 184 5.55 -14.30 14.21
N MET A 185 4.45 -14.33 14.98
CA MET A 185 4.53 -14.25 16.44
C MET A 185 5.04 -15.55 17.07
N PRO A 186 5.86 -15.49 18.14
CA PRO A 186 6.46 -16.68 18.75
C PRO A 186 5.46 -17.78 19.15
N TRP A 187 4.23 -17.40 19.53
CA TRP A 187 3.20 -18.37 19.92
C TRP A 187 2.58 -19.13 18.74
N SER A 188 2.68 -18.61 17.52
CA SER A 188 2.21 -19.33 16.33
C SER A 188 3.02 -20.59 16.06
N GLN A 189 4.25 -20.62 16.55
CA GLN A 189 5.19 -21.75 16.42
C GLN A 189 5.00 -22.81 17.51
N LEU A 190 4.11 -22.59 18.49
CA LEU A 190 3.80 -23.59 19.51
C LEU A 190 3.04 -24.78 18.91
N PRO A 191 3.34 -26.03 19.34
CA PRO A 191 2.58 -27.20 18.92
C PRO A 191 1.08 -26.99 19.09
N GLY A 192 0.28 -27.48 18.12
CA GLY A 192 -1.17 -27.24 18.06
C GLY A 192 -1.92 -27.61 19.36
N VAL A 193 -1.46 -28.64 20.09
CA VAL A 193 -2.02 -29.05 21.38
C VAL A 193 -1.86 -27.95 22.44
N ILE A 194 -0.70 -27.29 22.49
CA ILE A 194 -0.45 -26.20 23.45
C ILE A 194 -1.27 -24.97 23.05
N ARG A 195 -1.37 -24.69 21.75
CA ARG A 195 -2.15 -23.57 21.22
C ARG A 195 -3.66 -23.72 21.50
N SER A 196 -4.20 -24.93 21.41
CA SER A 196 -5.58 -25.21 21.75
C SER A 196 -5.83 -25.11 23.27
N ALA A 197 -4.89 -25.54 24.10
CA ALA A 197 -4.97 -25.43 25.55
C ALA A 197 -4.93 -23.94 26.02
N THR A 198 -4.12 -23.09 25.38
CA THR A 198 -4.06 -21.64 25.70
C THR A 198 -5.33 -20.90 25.28
N GLN A 199 -6.07 -21.39 24.28
CA GLN A 199 -7.37 -20.83 23.90
C GLN A 199 -8.49 -21.21 24.88
N MET A 200 -8.40 -22.34 25.55
CA MET A 200 -9.38 -22.81 26.53
C MET A 200 -9.21 -22.21 27.94
N LEU A 201 -8.04 -21.69 28.26
CA LEU A 201 -7.73 -21.14 29.57
C LEU A 201 -7.51 -19.62 29.46
N PRO A 202 -8.53 -18.77 29.73
CA PRO A 202 -8.43 -17.31 29.63
C PRO A 202 -7.38 -16.70 30.57
N VAL A 203 -6.85 -17.48 31.50
CA VAL A 203 -5.79 -17.08 32.45
C VAL A 203 -4.40 -17.09 31.82
N PHE A 204 -4.17 -17.85 30.76
CA PHE A 204 -2.91 -17.86 30.00
C PHE A 204 -2.97 -16.92 28.79
N LYS A 205 -3.30 -15.65 29.01
CA LYS A 205 -2.84 -14.64 28.04
C LYS A 205 -1.33 -14.67 28.10
N PRO A 206 -0.63 -14.92 26.96
CA PRO A 206 0.83 -14.86 26.98
C PRO A 206 1.21 -13.49 27.51
N LEU A 207 1.88 -13.44 28.64
CA LEU A 207 2.51 -12.24 29.15
C LEU A 207 3.62 -11.90 28.16
N PHE A 208 3.29 -11.04 27.18
CA PHE A 208 4.33 -10.38 26.43
C PHE A 208 4.88 -9.28 27.32
N PRO A 209 6.19 -9.31 27.59
CA PRO A 209 6.81 -8.12 28.11
C PRO A 209 6.53 -7.03 27.06
N ASP A 210 5.84 -5.98 27.46
CA ASP A 210 5.68 -4.78 26.64
C ASP A 210 7.10 -4.28 26.31
N PRO A 211 7.54 -4.33 25.01
CA PRO A 211 8.88 -3.88 24.67
C PRO A 211 9.03 -2.37 24.81
N GLY A 212 7.97 -1.66 25.25
CA GLY A 212 7.94 -0.19 25.32
C GLY A 212 8.02 0.46 23.94
N THR A 213 7.91 -0.33 22.87
CA THR A 213 7.97 0.19 21.49
C THR A 213 6.56 0.31 20.95
N PRO A 214 6.09 1.54 20.63
CA PRO A 214 4.77 1.73 20.05
C PRO A 214 4.67 1.03 18.69
N LEU A 215 3.68 0.17 18.52
CA LEU A 215 3.35 -0.47 17.26
C LEU A 215 2.16 0.23 16.61
N GLN A 216 2.30 0.61 15.35
CA GLN A 216 1.21 1.15 14.56
C GLN A 216 0.65 0.08 13.63
N LEU A 217 -0.64 -0.18 13.74
CA LEU A 217 -1.35 -1.18 12.97
C LEU A 217 -2.44 -0.53 12.14
N VAL A 218 -2.70 -1.10 10.95
CA VAL A 218 -3.84 -0.75 10.11
C VAL A 218 -4.57 -2.02 9.69
N HIS A 219 -5.89 -1.98 9.65
CA HIS A 219 -6.67 -3.13 9.20
C HIS A 219 -6.54 -3.29 7.68
N HIS A 220 -6.46 -4.54 7.19
CA HIS A 220 -6.33 -4.82 5.76
C HIS A 220 -7.47 -4.22 4.91
N ASP A 221 -8.71 -4.15 5.46
CA ASP A 221 -9.85 -3.54 4.76
C ASP A 221 -9.73 -2.01 4.66
N ASP A 222 -9.09 -1.34 5.63
CA ASP A 222 -8.84 0.11 5.55
C ASP A 222 -7.81 0.42 4.47
N VAL A 223 -6.77 -0.42 4.34
CA VAL A 223 -5.80 -0.31 3.24
C VAL A 223 -6.51 -0.56 1.90
N ALA A 224 -7.37 -1.56 1.82
CA ALA A 224 -8.17 -1.85 0.63
C ALA A 224 -9.10 -0.68 0.26
N ALA A 225 -9.75 -0.07 1.24
CA ALA A 225 -10.58 1.12 1.03
C ALA A 225 -9.76 2.31 0.51
N ALA A 226 -8.56 2.54 1.07
CA ALA A 226 -7.66 3.58 0.59
C ALA A 226 -7.19 3.33 -0.86
N ILE A 227 -6.91 2.07 -1.23
CA ILE A 227 -6.59 1.68 -2.60
C ILE A 227 -7.78 1.98 -3.53
N ALA A 228 -9.00 1.60 -3.13
CA ALA A 228 -10.21 1.83 -3.90
C ALA A 228 -10.49 3.33 -4.10
N LEU A 229 -10.21 4.17 -3.11
CA LEU A 229 -10.32 5.64 -3.23
C LEU A 229 -9.32 6.23 -4.24
N GLY A 230 -8.20 5.56 -4.48
CA GLY A 230 -7.24 5.93 -5.53
C GLY A 230 -7.72 5.61 -6.96
N VAL A 231 -8.77 4.81 -7.12
CA VAL A 231 -9.26 4.32 -8.42
C VAL A 231 -10.17 5.31 -9.17
N PRO A 232 -11.15 6.01 -8.56
CA PRO A 232 -12.04 6.88 -9.30
C PRO A 232 -11.29 7.96 -10.07
N ALA A 233 -11.75 8.27 -11.29
CA ALA A 233 -11.33 9.51 -11.93
C ALA A 233 -11.73 10.64 -10.99
N ALA A 234 -10.77 11.41 -10.46
CA ALA A 234 -11.13 12.65 -9.83
C ALA A 234 -12.04 13.38 -10.84
N ALA A 235 -13.27 13.68 -10.46
CA ALA A 235 -14.02 14.73 -11.11
C ALA A 235 -13.00 15.87 -11.21
N ALA A 236 -12.78 16.38 -12.42
CA ALA A 236 -11.75 17.38 -12.69
C ALA A 236 -11.71 18.33 -11.51
N ALA A 237 -10.62 18.29 -10.75
CA ALA A 237 -10.47 19.15 -9.61
C ALA A 237 -10.59 20.55 -10.18
N SER A 238 -11.70 21.22 -9.91
CA SER A 238 -11.80 22.63 -10.17
C SER A 238 -10.59 23.23 -9.48
N SER A 239 -9.72 23.83 -10.25
CA SER A 239 -8.50 24.48 -9.82
C SER A 239 -8.84 25.74 -9.00
N THR A 240 -9.49 25.53 -7.86
CA THR A 240 -9.65 26.55 -6.85
C THR A 240 -8.69 26.18 -5.75
N PRO A 241 -7.55 26.88 -5.63
CA PRO A 241 -6.66 26.66 -4.51
C PRO A 241 -7.45 26.90 -3.21
N PRO A 242 -7.22 26.15 -2.14
CA PRO A 242 -7.88 26.37 -0.87
C PRO A 242 -7.59 27.81 -0.47
N THR A 243 -8.65 28.60 -0.38
CA THR A 243 -8.58 29.97 0.13
C THR A 243 -8.14 29.84 1.60
N THR A 244 -6.89 30.10 1.85
CA THR A 244 -6.37 30.29 3.20
C THR A 244 -7.16 31.42 3.83
N ARG A 245 -8.18 31.07 4.61
CA ARG A 245 -8.84 32.01 5.50
C ARG A 245 -7.79 32.49 6.51
N ARG A 246 -7.18 33.63 6.20
CA ARG A 246 -6.43 34.41 7.21
C ARG A 246 -7.39 34.65 8.37
N ARG A 247 -7.17 33.94 9.45
CA ARG A 247 -7.77 34.24 10.74
C ARG A 247 -7.18 35.56 11.20
N THR A 248 -7.89 36.65 10.91
CA THR A 248 -7.58 37.98 11.47
C THR A 248 -7.86 37.88 12.97
N ASP A 249 -6.81 37.77 13.74
CA ASP A 249 -6.81 37.91 15.17
C ASP A 249 -7.17 39.36 15.52
N ARG A 250 -8.44 39.59 15.88
CA ARG A 250 -8.89 40.83 16.51
C ARG A 250 -8.75 40.68 18.02
N THR A 251 -7.54 40.87 18.53
CA THR A 251 -7.34 41.28 19.90
C THR A 251 -6.84 42.72 19.88
N ARG A 252 -7.77 43.66 19.83
CA ARG A 252 -7.53 45.05 20.18
C ARG A 252 -8.15 45.29 21.53
N GLY A 253 -7.29 45.53 22.49
CA GLY A 253 -7.33 46.66 23.38
C GLY A 253 -8.35 46.65 24.50
N LEU A 254 -7.86 46.50 25.68
CA LEU A 254 -8.35 47.21 26.86
C LEU A 254 -7.15 47.44 27.80
N LEU A 255 -6.47 48.53 27.50
CA LEU A 255 -5.64 49.23 28.49
C LEU A 255 -6.56 50.18 29.23
N THR A 256 -6.93 49.87 30.43
CA THR A 256 -7.47 50.82 31.40
C THR A 256 -6.32 51.35 32.25
N THR A 257 -6.09 52.61 32.07
CA THR A 257 -5.29 53.48 32.96
C THR A 257 -5.94 53.54 34.34
N ALA A 258 -5.15 53.42 35.40
CA ALA A 258 -5.51 53.85 36.72
C ALA A 258 -4.56 55.01 37.14
N PRO A 259 -5.09 56.06 37.77
CA PRO A 259 -4.30 57.21 38.16
C PRO A 259 -3.81 57.14 39.62
N SER A 260 -2.77 57.96 39.88
CA SER A 260 -2.15 58.38 41.15
C SER A 260 -1.33 57.38 41.93
#